data_abde97512ee368b18582c324256ef049
#
_entry.id   abde97512ee368b18582c324256ef049
#
_cell.length_a   1.000
_cell.length_b   1.000
_cell.length_c   1.000
_cell.angle_alpha   90.00
_cell.angle_beta   90.00
_cell.angle_gamma   90.00
#
_symmetry.space_group_name_H-M   'P 1'
#
loop_
_entity.id
_entity.type
_entity.pdbx_description
1 polymer ?
#
loop_
_entity_poly.entity_id
_entity_poly.type
_entity_poly.pdbx_seq_one_letter_code
_entity_poly.pdbx_strand_id
1 'polypeptide(L)'
;MNPAILLVLIFLAGCQSRVPFEIRESPPGSPSVAVVQQNIKSYLGKRVRWGGVIVSVENRPNDTQLEIVSKELDDNGRPVESDVSLGRFFARTEGFLDPAVYKTERAVTVYGTVEELASRTIGERPYAYPVVKASKFYLWPEYQKYPYRYHPWWWDYPYYYPHFYPRYYPYYLRHPHFLYW
;
A
#
# COMPACT_ATOMS: atom_id res chain seq x y z
N MET A 1 32.93 -1.79 35.24
CA MET A 1 31.65 -1.72 34.50
C MET A 1 31.08 -3.15 34.46
N ASN A 2 29.92 -3.38 35.05
CA ASN A 2 29.42 -4.74 35.30
C ASN A 2 28.98 -5.36 33.95
N PRO A 3 29.49 -6.53 33.50
CA PRO A 3 29.15 -7.11 32.21
C PRO A 3 27.66 -7.39 32.05
N ALA A 4 26.93 -7.56 33.14
CA ALA A 4 25.45 -7.70 33.11
C ALA A 4 24.75 -6.42 32.63
N ILE A 5 25.27 -5.22 32.89
CA ILE A 5 24.73 -3.95 32.45
C ILE A 5 24.96 -3.78 30.95
N LEU A 6 26.09 -4.23 30.43
CA LEU A 6 26.41 -4.20 29.01
C LEU A 6 25.46 -5.14 28.20
N LEU A 7 25.14 -6.30 28.78
CA LEU A 7 24.24 -7.28 28.18
C LEU A 7 22.80 -6.74 28.09
N VAL A 8 22.33 -6.03 29.11
CA VAL A 8 20.98 -5.41 29.12
C VAL A 8 20.86 -4.28 28.09
N LEU A 9 21.95 -3.50 27.89
CA LEU A 9 21.95 -2.43 26.88
C LEU A 9 21.88 -2.95 25.43
N ILE A 10 22.39 -4.16 25.16
CA ILE A 10 22.31 -4.78 23.82
C ILE A 10 20.90 -5.26 23.50
N PHE A 11 20.12 -5.67 24.51
CA PHE A 11 18.71 -6.08 24.31
C PHE A 11 17.74 -4.90 24.09
N LEU A 12 18.16 -3.67 24.36
CA LEU A 12 17.38 -2.44 24.09
C LEU A 12 17.56 -1.89 22.68
N ALA A 13 18.36 -2.53 21.80
CA ALA A 13 18.39 -2.25 20.37
C ALA A 13 17.07 -2.72 19.73
N GLY A 14 16.00 -2.04 20.07
CA GLY A 14 14.64 -2.34 19.66
C GLY A 14 14.48 -2.35 18.15
N CYS A 15 13.56 -3.16 17.66
CA CYS A 15 13.15 -3.27 16.28
C CYS A 15 12.76 -1.89 15.72
N GLN A 16 13.71 -1.22 15.07
CA GLN A 16 13.41 0.04 14.39
C GLN A 16 12.59 -0.28 13.15
N SER A 17 11.34 0.20 13.12
CA SER A 17 10.48 0.07 11.95
C SER A 17 11.15 0.75 10.75
N ARG A 18 11.18 0.08 9.59
CA ARG A 18 11.68 0.66 8.33
C ARG A 18 10.78 1.76 7.79
N VAL A 19 9.56 1.86 8.28
CA VAL A 19 8.59 2.88 7.86
C VAL A 19 8.85 4.16 8.65
N PRO A 20 9.07 5.32 7.99
CA PRO A 20 9.25 6.60 8.66
C PRO A 20 8.09 6.95 9.58
N PHE A 21 8.38 7.67 10.67
CA PHE A 21 7.38 8.06 11.66
C PHE A 21 6.22 8.84 11.03
N GLU A 22 6.52 9.81 10.15
CA GLU A 22 5.54 10.65 9.47
C GLU A 22 4.59 9.86 8.57
N ILE A 23 5.02 8.67 8.12
CA ILE A 23 4.19 7.75 7.32
C ILE A 23 3.30 6.90 8.22
N ARG A 24 3.79 6.48 9.40
CA ARG A 24 3.00 5.69 10.35
C ARG A 24 1.96 6.52 11.08
N GLU A 25 2.36 7.72 11.52
CA GLU A 25 1.50 8.58 12.32
C GLU A 25 0.77 9.62 11.45
N SER A 26 -0.54 9.74 11.65
CA SER A 26 -1.32 10.77 10.97
C SER A 26 -1.15 12.11 11.66
N PRO A 27 -0.97 13.22 10.91
CA PRO A 27 -1.02 14.54 11.51
C PRO A 27 -2.35 14.74 12.22
N PRO A 28 -2.37 15.38 13.41
CA PRO A 28 -3.61 15.68 14.12
C PRO A 28 -4.58 16.45 13.23
N GLY A 29 -5.83 15.99 13.14
CA GLY A 29 -6.86 16.63 12.34
C GLY A 29 -6.62 16.60 10.83
N SER A 30 -5.84 15.63 10.33
CA SER A 30 -5.63 15.41 8.88
C SER A 30 -6.98 15.15 8.19
N PRO A 31 -7.42 16.03 7.27
CA PRO A 31 -8.66 15.83 6.52
C PRO A 31 -8.49 14.71 5.48
N SER A 32 -9.59 14.09 5.07
CA SER A 32 -9.59 13.17 3.93
C SER A 32 -9.49 13.95 2.60
N VAL A 33 -9.09 13.26 1.53
CA VAL A 33 -9.01 13.83 0.17
C VAL A 33 -10.35 14.42 -0.25
N ALA A 34 -11.47 13.71 0.00
CA ALA A 34 -12.81 14.15 -0.36
C ALA A 34 -13.22 15.46 0.35
N VAL A 35 -12.87 15.61 1.62
CA VAL A 35 -13.15 16.83 2.40
C VAL A 35 -12.36 18.03 1.87
N VAL A 36 -11.08 17.82 1.55
CA VAL A 36 -10.22 18.87 0.96
C VAL A 36 -10.71 19.27 -0.42
N GLN A 37 -11.13 18.31 -1.22
CA GLN A 37 -11.66 18.54 -2.57
C GLN A 37 -12.91 19.44 -2.56
N GLN A 38 -13.77 19.28 -1.55
CA GLN A 38 -14.98 20.11 -1.40
C GLN A 38 -14.68 21.54 -0.93
N ASN A 39 -13.67 21.72 -0.10
CA ASN A 39 -13.35 23.03 0.48
C ASN A 39 -11.84 23.25 0.64
N ILE A 40 -11.15 23.36 -0.48
CA ILE A 40 -9.69 23.55 -0.49
C ILE A 40 -9.21 24.76 0.31
N LYS A 41 -9.97 25.87 0.28
CA LYS A 41 -9.55 27.12 0.93
C LYS A 41 -9.33 26.97 2.44
N SER A 42 -10.11 26.10 3.10
CA SER A 42 -9.99 25.84 4.53
C SER A 42 -8.79 24.94 4.88
N TYR A 43 -8.18 24.31 3.89
CA TYR A 43 -7.13 23.32 4.10
C TYR A 43 -5.80 23.65 3.44
N LEU A 44 -5.67 24.79 2.75
CA LEU A 44 -4.40 25.28 2.24
C LEU A 44 -3.38 25.39 3.38
N GLY A 45 -2.16 24.89 3.14
CA GLY A 45 -1.08 24.88 4.12
C GLY A 45 -1.22 23.82 5.22
N LYS A 46 -2.30 23.06 5.27
CA LYS A 46 -2.48 21.97 6.24
C LYS A 46 -1.62 20.77 5.89
N ARG A 47 -1.04 20.15 6.90
CA ARG A 47 -0.31 18.87 6.75
C ARG A 47 -1.31 17.73 6.66
N VAL A 48 -1.03 16.82 5.73
CA VAL A 48 -1.84 15.63 5.48
C VAL A 48 -0.95 14.40 5.32
N ARG A 49 -1.52 13.25 5.65
CA ARG A 49 -0.97 11.94 5.32
C ARG A 49 -2.03 11.20 4.52
N TRP A 50 -1.78 11.04 3.23
CA TRP A 50 -2.66 10.31 2.32
C TRP A 50 -1.88 9.21 1.62
N GLY A 51 -2.55 8.15 1.30
CA GLY A 51 -1.95 7.07 0.52
C GLY A 51 -2.95 6.44 -0.40
N GLY A 52 -2.44 5.60 -1.26
CA GLY A 52 -3.25 4.93 -2.26
C GLY A 52 -2.40 4.23 -3.31
N VAL A 53 -2.97 4.11 -4.50
CA VAL A 53 -2.36 3.43 -5.64
C VAL A 53 -1.99 4.44 -6.71
N ILE A 54 -0.77 4.36 -7.23
CA ILE A 54 -0.28 5.22 -8.30
C ILE A 54 -1.03 4.90 -9.60
N VAL A 55 -1.57 5.93 -10.24
CA VAL A 55 -2.22 5.86 -11.56
C VAL A 55 -1.28 6.32 -12.64
N SER A 56 -0.54 7.41 -12.40
CA SER A 56 0.42 7.95 -13.36
C SER A 56 1.56 8.67 -12.68
N VAL A 57 2.68 8.78 -13.39
CA VAL A 57 3.88 9.53 -13.01
C VAL A 57 4.20 10.50 -14.13
N GLU A 58 4.26 11.77 -13.82
CA GLU A 58 4.61 12.84 -14.76
C GLU A 58 5.87 13.53 -14.27
N ASN A 59 7.00 13.24 -14.92
CA ASN A 59 8.25 13.97 -14.66
C ASN A 59 8.27 15.28 -15.46
N ARG A 60 8.46 16.38 -14.78
CA ARG A 60 8.56 17.72 -15.33
C ARG A 60 9.99 18.24 -15.17
N PRO A 61 10.35 19.37 -15.78
CA PRO A 61 11.72 19.86 -15.70
C PRO A 61 12.24 20.10 -14.27
N ASN A 62 11.38 20.49 -13.33
CA ASN A 62 11.78 20.87 -11.97
C ASN A 62 11.17 19.99 -10.88
N ASP A 63 10.11 19.23 -11.21
CA ASP A 63 9.38 18.40 -10.23
C ASP A 63 8.85 17.12 -10.87
N THR A 64 8.44 16.20 -10.03
CA THR A 64 7.65 15.02 -10.43
C THR A 64 6.29 15.08 -9.77
N GLN A 65 5.25 14.81 -10.54
CA GLN A 65 3.87 14.70 -10.07
C GLN A 65 3.37 13.27 -10.20
N LEU A 66 2.88 12.72 -9.10
CA LEU A 66 2.19 11.43 -9.06
C LEU A 66 0.68 11.65 -9.00
N GLU A 67 -0.09 11.00 -9.86
CA GLU A 67 -1.53 10.85 -9.68
C GLU A 67 -1.81 9.61 -8.85
N ILE A 68 -2.58 9.77 -7.77
CA ILE A 68 -2.84 8.70 -6.80
C ILE A 68 -4.35 8.59 -6.56
N VAL A 69 -4.88 7.36 -6.70
CA VAL A 69 -6.21 7.00 -6.19
C VAL A 69 -6.09 6.73 -4.70
N SER A 70 -6.69 7.61 -3.90
CA SER A 70 -6.63 7.52 -2.44
C SER A 70 -7.41 6.33 -1.91
N LYS A 71 -6.81 5.65 -0.93
CA LYS A 71 -7.36 4.50 -0.20
C LYS A 71 -7.33 4.78 1.29
N GLU A 72 -8.08 4.02 2.05
CA GLU A 72 -7.89 3.94 3.50
C GLU A 72 -6.50 3.44 3.84
N LEU A 73 -5.97 3.87 4.97
CA LEU A 73 -4.67 3.46 5.46
C LEU A 73 -4.84 2.58 6.70
N ASP A 74 -4.05 1.53 6.79
CA ASP A 74 -3.93 0.73 8.01
C ASP A 74 -3.17 1.49 9.12
N ASP A 75 -3.00 0.85 10.28
CA ASP A 75 -2.32 1.42 11.45
C ASP A 75 -0.83 1.75 11.18
N ASN A 76 -0.23 1.13 10.18
CA ASN A 76 1.14 1.40 9.75
C ASN A 76 1.23 2.48 8.67
N GLY A 77 0.09 2.99 8.20
CA GLY A 77 -0.01 3.95 7.12
C GLY A 77 0.02 3.35 5.72
N ARG A 78 -0.13 2.02 5.58
CA ARG A 78 -0.18 1.34 4.29
C ARG A 78 -1.59 1.43 3.69
N PRO A 79 -1.72 1.72 2.39
CA PRO A 79 -3.02 1.67 1.70
C PRO A 79 -3.63 0.26 1.75
N VAL A 80 -4.89 0.19 2.19
CA VAL A 80 -5.66 -1.06 2.24
C VAL A 80 -6.10 -1.46 0.84
N GLU A 81 -5.91 -2.74 0.48
CA GLU A 81 -6.48 -3.29 -0.76
C GLU A 81 -8.02 -3.34 -0.63
N SER A 82 -8.69 -2.47 -1.34
CA SER A 82 -10.16 -2.41 -1.38
C SER A 82 -10.61 -1.79 -2.71
N ASP A 83 -11.85 -2.04 -3.11
CA ASP A 83 -12.45 -1.41 -4.28
C ASP A 83 -12.93 0.02 -4.00
N VAL A 84 -12.95 0.43 -2.72
CA VAL A 84 -13.36 1.77 -2.30
C VAL A 84 -12.28 2.78 -2.61
N SER A 85 -12.65 3.89 -3.27
CA SER A 85 -11.78 5.04 -3.50
C SER A 85 -12.26 6.23 -2.65
N LEU A 86 -11.31 6.87 -1.95
CA LEU A 86 -11.55 8.10 -1.20
C LEU A 86 -11.35 9.38 -2.03
N GLY A 87 -11.28 9.23 -3.35
CA GLY A 87 -10.99 10.29 -4.31
C GLY A 87 -9.60 10.19 -4.90
N ARG A 88 -9.20 11.19 -5.70
CA ARG A 88 -7.88 11.26 -6.31
C ARG A 88 -7.17 12.55 -5.89
N PHE A 89 -5.86 12.50 -5.80
CA PHE A 89 -5.04 13.65 -5.51
C PHE A 89 -3.72 13.59 -6.29
N PHE A 90 -3.07 14.72 -6.43
CA PHE A 90 -1.71 14.80 -6.93
C PHE A 90 -0.72 14.96 -5.76
N ALA A 91 0.36 14.20 -5.84
CA ALA A 91 1.51 14.38 -4.96
C ALA A 91 2.66 14.92 -5.80
N ARG A 92 3.18 16.10 -5.44
CA ARG A 92 4.28 16.76 -6.12
C ARG A 92 5.54 16.72 -5.26
N THR A 93 6.66 16.38 -5.86
CA THR A 93 7.97 16.40 -5.22
C THR A 93 9.01 17.04 -6.09
N GLU A 94 10.00 17.70 -5.49
CA GLU A 94 11.16 18.16 -6.19
C GLU A 94 12.02 16.99 -6.69
N GLY A 95 12.63 17.14 -7.85
CA GLY A 95 13.51 16.13 -8.45
C GLY A 95 12.77 15.08 -9.28
N PHE A 96 13.53 14.07 -9.66
CA PHE A 96 13.10 12.99 -10.56
C PHE A 96 12.72 11.74 -9.79
N LEU A 97 11.56 11.18 -10.10
CA LEU A 97 11.16 9.85 -9.67
C LEU A 97 11.15 8.90 -10.88
N ASP A 98 11.91 7.81 -10.76
CA ASP A 98 11.99 6.82 -11.83
C ASP A 98 10.64 6.12 -12.06
N PRO A 99 10.01 6.24 -13.26
CA PRO A 99 8.73 5.59 -13.55
C PRO A 99 8.79 4.06 -13.50
N ALA A 100 9.96 3.45 -13.64
CA ALA A 100 10.12 2.00 -13.50
C ALA A 100 9.97 1.56 -12.03
N VAL A 101 10.29 2.43 -11.08
CA VAL A 101 10.15 2.19 -9.64
C VAL A 101 8.77 2.62 -9.16
N TYR A 102 8.33 3.83 -9.53
CA TYR A 102 7.03 4.40 -9.17
C TYR A 102 5.97 4.11 -10.23
N LYS A 103 5.96 2.88 -10.75
CA LYS A 103 5.02 2.45 -11.79
C LYS A 103 3.57 2.45 -11.28
N THR A 104 2.63 2.39 -12.21
CA THR A 104 1.19 2.20 -11.92
C THR A 104 0.96 0.97 -11.04
N GLU A 105 -0.13 0.97 -10.27
CA GLU A 105 -0.55 -0.08 -9.33
C GLU A 105 0.33 -0.23 -8.08
N ARG A 106 1.44 0.52 -7.95
CA ARG A 106 2.23 0.53 -6.71
C ARG A 106 1.50 1.29 -5.61
N ALA A 107 1.50 0.69 -4.42
CA ALA A 107 1.01 1.35 -3.22
C ALA A 107 2.04 2.36 -2.70
N VAL A 108 1.58 3.56 -2.41
CA VAL A 108 2.41 4.67 -1.90
C VAL A 108 1.67 5.42 -0.81
N THR A 109 2.41 5.90 0.20
CA THR A 109 1.90 6.83 1.20
C THR A 109 2.73 8.10 1.16
N VAL A 110 2.04 9.22 1.19
CA VAL A 110 2.59 10.56 1.06
C VAL A 110 2.28 11.34 2.33
N TYR A 111 3.29 12.00 2.86
CA TYR A 111 3.16 13.00 3.91
C TYR A 111 3.59 14.34 3.33
N GLY A 112 2.76 15.37 3.49
CA GLY A 112 3.05 16.66 2.89
C GLY A 112 2.05 17.74 3.27
N THR A 113 2.06 18.82 2.50
CA THR A 113 1.23 20.01 2.73
C THR A 113 0.31 20.23 1.54
N VAL A 114 -0.95 20.54 1.79
CA VAL A 114 -1.93 20.90 0.74
C VAL A 114 -1.55 22.26 0.16
N GLU A 115 -1.31 22.31 -1.15
CA GLU A 115 -0.89 23.56 -1.84
C GLU A 115 -2.01 24.21 -2.64
N GLU A 116 -2.70 23.43 -3.45
CA GLU A 116 -3.66 23.96 -4.42
C GLU A 116 -4.71 22.91 -4.82
N LEU A 117 -5.68 23.33 -5.61
CA LEU A 117 -6.63 22.47 -6.29
C LEU A 117 -6.40 22.59 -7.80
N ALA A 118 -5.93 21.51 -8.41
CA ALA A 118 -5.76 21.43 -9.84
C ALA A 118 -7.02 20.88 -10.51
N SER A 119 -7.42 21.42 -11.65
CA SER A 119 -8.50 20.88 -12.47
C SER A 119 -7.92 20.07 -13.61
N ARG A 120 -8.27 18.80 -13.70
CA ARG A 120 -7.95 17.88 -14.81
C ARG A 120 -9.19 17.07 -15.18
N THR A 121 -9.15 16.34 -16.28
CA THR A 121 -10.24 15.46 -16.67
C THR A 121 -9.91 14.01 -16.33
N ILE A 122 -10.93 13.24 -15.94
CA ILE A 122 -10.91 11.78 -15.91
C ILE A 122 -11.79 11.33 -17.06
N GLY A 123 -11.19 10.86 -18.16
CA GLY A 123 -11.88 10.76 -19.43
C GLY A 123 -12.36 12.15 -19.87
N GLU A 124 -13.66 12.29 -20.08
CA GLU A 124 -14.27 13.57 -20.49
C GLU A 124 -14.81 14.40 -19.30
N ARG A 125 -14.76 13.87 -18.08
CA ARG A 125 -15.33 14.54 -16.90
C ARG A 125 -14.29 15.43 -16.21
N PRO A 126 -14.58 16.72 -15.97
CA PRO A 126 -13.71 17.56 -15.14
C PRO A 126 -13.69 17.03 -13.72
N TYR A 127 -12.50 16.98 -13.15
CA TYR A 127 -12.27 16.50 -11.80
C TYR A 127 -11.29 17.44 -11.09
N ALA A 128 -11.59 17.78 -9.85
CA ALA A 128 -10.78 18.64 -9.03
C ALA A 128 -9.82 17.79 -8.17
N TYR A 129 -8.54 17.96 -8.37
CA TYR A 129 -7.49 17.23 -7.67
C TYR A 129 -6.85 18.12 -6.60
N PRO A 130 -6.97 17.80 -5.30
CA PRO A 130 -6.08 18.40 -4.32
C PRO A 130 -4.64 18.06 -4.64
N VAL A 131 -3.76 19.05 -4.58
CA VAL A 131 -2.32 18.91 -4.80
C VAL A 131 -1.61 19.00 -3.46
N VAL A 132 -0.79 18.01 -3.18
CA VAL A 132 0.04 17.94 -1.97
C VAL A 132 1.51 18.10 -2.37
N LYS A 133 2.18 19.12 -1.81
CA LYS A 133 3.64 19.19 -1.82
C LYS A 133 4.17 18.16 -0.83
N ALA A 134 4.69 17.08 -1.38
CA ALA A 134 5.17 15.98 -0.58
C ALA A 134 6.53 16.28 0.03
N SER A 135 6.63 16.11 1.33
CA SER A 135 7.90 16.14 2.06
C SER A 135 8.48 14.74 2.30
N LYS A 136 7.63 13.72 2.29
CA LYS A 136 8.01 12.31 2.40
C LYS A 136 7.13 11.44 1.51
N PHE A 137 7.78 10.46 0.87
CA PHE A 137 7.13 9.37 0.16
C PHE A 137 7.56 8.05 0.77
N TYR A 138 6.64 7.11 0.87
CA TYR A 138 6.97 5.73 1.19
C TYR A 138 6.30 4.80 0.18
N LEU A 139 7.12 4.20 -0.68
CA LEU A 139 6.68 3.21 -1.65
C LEU A 139 6.66 1.85 -0.98
N TRP A 140 5.47 1.27 -0.85
CA TRP A 140 5.30 0.00 -0.17
C TRP A 140 5.86 -1.15 -1.00
N PRO A 141 6.49 -2.14 -0.37
CA PRO A 141 6.87 -3.36 -1.06
C PRO A 141 5.65 -4.02 -1.71
N GLU A 142 5.83 -4.53 -2.93
CA GLU A 142 4.79 -5.33 -3.57
C GLU A 142 4.50 -6.56 -2.70
N TYR A 143 3.23 -6.87 -2.50
CA TYR A 143 2.89 -8.16 -1.94
C TYR A 143 3.32 -9.24 -2.94
N GLN A 144 4.30 -10.03 -2.56
CA GLN A 144 4.50 -11.28 -3.26
C GLN A 144 3.28 -12.15 -2.93
N LYS A 145 2.32 -12.20 -3.85
CA LYS A 145 1.29 -13.23 -3.81
C LYS A 145 2.03 -14.54 -4.04
N TYR A 146 2.59 -15.11 -2.97
CA TYR A 146 2.99 -16.51 -3.03
C TYR A 146 1.71 -17.28 -3.36
N PRO A 147 1.64 -17.96 -4.54
CA PRO A 147 0.55 -18.88 -4.73
C PRO A 147 0.60 -19.82 -3.54
N TYR A 148 -0.48 -19.87 -2.77
CA TYR A 148 -0.62 -20.87 -1.71
C TYR A 148 -0.45 -22.22 -2.41
N ARG A 149 0.80 -22.73 -2.43
CA ARG A 149 1.03 -24.10 -2.78
C ARG A 149 0.41 -24.85 -1.61
N TYR A 150 -0.81 -25.30 -1.81
CA TYR A 150 -1.40 -26.28 -0.93
C TYR A 150 -0.50 -27.52 -1.03
N HIS A 151 0.52 -27.57 -0.17
CA HIS A 151 1.26 -28.79 0.07
C HIS A 151 0.36 -29.60 0.99
N PRO A 152 -0.24 -30.69 0.50
CA PRO A 152 -0.92 -31.60 1.38
C PRO A 152 0.07 -32.03 2.46
N TRP A 153 -0.32 -31.96 3.72
CA TRP A 153 0.52 -32.25 4.89
C TRP A 153 1.29 -33.58 4.79
N TRP A 154 0.86 -34.53 3.97
CA TRP A 154 1.54 -35.81 3.71
C TRP A 154 2.77 -35.71 2.80
N TRP A 155 3.04 -34.59 2.14
CA TRP A 155 4.25 -34.40 1.33
C TRP A 155 5.48 -34.05 2.19
N ASP A 156 5.24 -33.57 3.41
CA ASP A 156 6.31 -33.24 4.36
C ASP A 156 6.78 -34.44 5.17
N TYR A 157 6.15 -35.63 4.97
CA TYR A 157 6.56 -36.88 5.60
C TYR A 157 7.19 -37.83 4.58
N PRO A 158 8.54 -37.84 4.43
CA PRO A 158 9.24 -38.73 3.48
C PRO A 158 9.20 -40.21 3.89
N TYR A 159 8.50 -40.57 4.95
CA TYR A 159 8.43 -41.94 5.49
C TYR A 159 7.02 -42.52 5.62
N TYR A 160 6.04 -41.99 4.86
CA TYR A 160 4.76 -42.68 4.83
C TYR A 160 4.82 -43.84 3.83
N TYR A 161 5.00 -45.04 4.34
CA TYR A 161 5.07 -46.30 3.61
C TYR A 161 3.93 -46.44 2.60
N PRO A 162 4.23 -46.71 1.31
CA PRO A 162 3.19 -46.96 0.29
C PRO A 162 2.50 -48.32 0.44
N HIS A 163 2.74 -49.04 1.54
CA HIS A 163 2.26 -50.43 1.68
C HIS A 163 0.97 -50.66 2.47
N PHE A 164 0.37 -49.61 3.04
CA PHE A 164 -0.74 -49.88 3.96
C PHE A 164 -2.17 -49.63 3.47
N TYR A 165 -2.40 -49.04 2.28
CA TYR A 165 -3.77 -48.85 1.80
C TYR A 165 -3.96 -48.98 0.27
N PRO A 166 -3.92 -50.19 -0.32
CA PRO A 166 -4.44 -50.40 -1.68
C PRO A 166 -5.94 -50.71 -1.74
N ARG A 167 -6.69 -50.68 -0.63
CA ARG A 167 -8.05 -51.28 -0.64
C ARG A 167 -9.22 -50.36 -0.29
N TYR A 168 -8.99 -49.05 -0.05
CA TYR A 168 -10.08 -48.17 0.40
C TYR A 168 -10.33 -46.92 -0.44
N TYR A 169 -9.84 -46.85 -1.67
CA TYR A 169 -10.11 -45.71 -2.54
C TYR A 169 -10.62 -46.06 -3.94
N PRO A 170 -11.87 -46.63 -4.07
CA PRO A 170 -12.57 -46.51 -5.33
C PRO A 170 -13.87 -45.71 -5.27
N TYR A 171 -14.29 -45.11 -4.15
CA TYR A 171 -15.65 -44.56 -4.09
C TYR A 171 -15.80 -43.06 -4.21
N TYR A 172 -14.71 -42.27 -4.21
CA TYR A 172 -14.84 -40.80 -4.26
C TYR A 172 -14.46 -40.12 -5.61
N LEU A 173 -14.14 -40.90 -6.63
CA LEU A 173 -13.82 -40.36 -7.96
C LEU A 173 -14.89 -40.62 -9.01
N ARG A 174 -16.15 -40.72 -8.61
CA ARG A 174 -17.24 -40.92 -9.58
C ARG A 174 -18.43 -40.03 -9.29
N HIS A 175 -18.22 -38.71 -9.45
CA HIS A 175 -19.28 -37.79 -9.82
C HIS A 175 -18.74 -36.73 -10.77
N PRO A 176 -18.80 -36.98 -12.09
CA PRO A 176 -18.93 -35.93 -13.07
C PRO A 176 -20.40 -35.56 -13.12
N HIS A 177 -20.80 -34.41 -12.72
CA HIS A 177 -22.03 -33.75 -13.15
C HIS A 177 -22.28 -32.55 -12.25
N PHE A 178 -21.87 -31.39 -12.71
CA PHE A 178 -22.72 -30.22 -12.71
C PHE A 178 -22.35 -29.37 -13.93
N LEU A 179 -22.91 -29.80 -15.05
CA LEU A 179 -23.36 -28.93 -16.10
C LEU A 179 -24.70 -28.31 -15.68
N TYR A 180 -24.98 -27.14 -16.21
CA TYR A 180 -26.24 -26.35 -16.21
C TYR A 180 -26.29 -25.27 -15.14
N TRP A 181 -26.52 -24.07 -15.44
CA TRP A 181 -27.07 -23.19 -16.53
C TRP A 181 -26.44 -21.82 -16.40
#